data_d8650a3a4377032b1646eccaebc7bbb6
#
_entry.id   d8650a3a4377032b1646eccaebc7bbb6
#
_cell.length_a   1.000
_cell.length_b   1.000
_cell.length_c   1.000
_cell.angle_alpha   90.00
_cell.angle_beta   90.00
_cell.angle_gamma   90.00
#
_symmetry.space_group_name_H-M   'P 1'
#
loop_
_entity.id
_entity.type
_entity.pdbx_description
1 polymer ?
#
loop_
_entity_poly.entity_id
_entity_poly.type
_entity_poly.pdbx_seq_one_letter_code
_entity_poly.pdbx_strand_id
1 'polypeptide(L)'
;RHVIVLETRNKTHEVVRALDRLTGNESWNCAWEGSMEVADFGARVGNWIKSTPTFDSGRLFVSGMRDVLVCLDEASGSEIWRVDFSKRYGTPIPELGFICSPLVTGDSVYVQTADSTVCVDKWTGESRWRSLVEDEKGHGSYSSPDIQPVFGKPQILVAMISDIAGLDPDNGDVLWSERLDSIDQGCILTPVVYKDQIFTSTRASRSGMYKLSKAAGHLGVTKTWQNKATVYMSPPIVLNDCIYLHLKSSRMACLNLETGEEQWTSTKSMGYYCSMVSHGDRILALSNEGELLLFRASPERFDPLDSRKISESETWGHPTVAGSSLYIRELNAISAYQWK
;
A
#
# COMPACT_ATOMS: atom_id res chain seq x y z
N ARG A 1 10.82 -1.93 -19.51
CA ARG A 1 10.63 -2.83 -20.65
C ARG A 1 9.38 -3.69 -20.46
N HIS A 2 9.16 -4.24 -19.27
CA HIS A 2 8.08 -5.16 -18.97
C HIS A 2 6.93 -4.51 -18.21
N VAL A 3 5.75 -5.10 -18.35
CA VAL A 3 4.62 -4.93 -17.42
C VAL A 3 4.58 -6.19 -16.58
N ILE A 4 4.75 -6.02 -15.27
CA ILE A 4 4.75 -7.14 -14.32
C ILE A 4 3.32 -7.39 -13.84
N VAL A 5 2.90 -8.64 -13.92
CA VAL A 5 1.56 -9.10 -13.55
C VAL A 5 1.69 -10.23 -12.53
N LEU A 6 0.92 -10.11 -11.46
CA LEU A 6 0.81 -11.16 -10.44
C LEU A 6 -0.52 -11.89 -10.62
N GLU A 7 -0.51 -13.20 -10.53
CA GLU A 7 -1.71 -14.03 -10.65
C GLU A 7 -1.64 -15.29 -9.79
N THR A 8 -2.77 -15.92 -9.59
CA THR A 8 -2.85 -17.25 -8.96
C THR A 8 -3.36 -18.24 -9.99
N ARG A 9 -2.63 -19.36 -10.16
CA ARG A 9 -3.00 -20.45 -11.09
C ARG A 9 -3.42 -21.70 -10.33
N ASN A 10 -4.47 -22.35 -10.82
CA ASN A 10 -4.97 -23.62 -10.31
C ASN A 10 -5.24 -23.63 -8.79
N LYS A 11 -5.46 -22.47 -8.19
CA LYS A 11 -5.63 -22.27 -6.74
C LYS A 11 -4.47 -22.80 -5.88
N THR A 12 -3.32 -23.06 -6.46
CA THR A 12 -2.15 -23.63 -5.76
C THR A 12 -0.88 -22.82 -5.98
N HIS A 13 -0.72 -22.21 -7.14
CA HIS A 13 0.51 -21.51 -7.52
C HIS A 13 0.30 -20.01 -7.61
N GLU A 14 1.25 -19.29 -7.06
CA GLU A 14 1.45 -17.87 -7.32
C GLU A 14 2.38 -17.73 -8.52
N VAL A 15 2.07 -16.80 -9.40
CA VAL A 15 2.80 -16.60 -10.65
C VAL A 15 3.10 -15.13 -10.86
N VAL A 16 4.36 -14.83 -11.14
CA VAL A 16 4.81 -13.53 -11.63
C VAL A 16 5.04 -13.65 -13.12
N ARG A 17 4.44 -12.77 -13.90
CA ARG A 17 4.61 -12.71 -15.35
C ARG A 17 5.21 -11.38 -15.76
N ALA A 18 6.14 -11.40 -16.68
CA ALA A 18 6.60 -10.21 -17.38
C ALA A 18 6.05 -10.20 -18.80
N LEU A 19 5.28 -9.19 -19.11
CA LEU A 19 4.74 -8.97 -20.43
C LEU A 19 5.53 -7.85 -21.12
N ASP A 20 5.91 -8.05 -22.37
CA ASP A 20 6.48 -6.98 -23.17
C ASP A 20 5.45 -5.85 -23.31
N ARG A 21 5.83 -4.63 -22.92
CA ARG A 21 4.89 -3.53 -22.82
C ARG A 21 4.30 -3.05 -24.15
N LEU A 22 4.93 -3.39 -25.29
CA LEU A 22 4.49 -2.95 -26.61
C LEU A 22 3.58 -3.98 -27.27
N THR A 23 3.85 -5.26 -27.06
CA THR A 23 3.14 -6.37 -27.72
C THR A 23 2.15 -7.08 -26.80
N GLY A 24 2.31 -6.96 -25.48
CA GLY A 24 1.56 -7.74 -24.49
C GLY A 24 1.98 -9.21 -24.41
N ASN A 25 2.95 -9.65 -25.19
CA ASN A 25 3.42 -11.05 -25.18
C ASN A 25 4.21 -11.33 -23.90
N GLU A 26 4.05 -12.54 -23.38
CA GLU A 26 4.83 -12.99 -22.23
C GLU A 26 6.30 -13.16 -22.61
N SER A 27 7.18 -12.46 -21.89
CA SER A 27 8.63 -12.58 -22.01
C SER A 27 9.18 -13.69 -21.13
N TRP A 28 8.68 -13.78 -19.89
CA TRP A 28 8.99 -14.83 -18.94
C TRP A 28 7.89 -14.95 -17.88
N ASN A 29 7.86 -16.07 -17.18
CA ASN A 29 7.10 -16.22 -15.93
C ASN A 29 7.91 -17.00 -14.90
N CYS A 30 7.61 -16.74 -13.62
CA CYS A 30 8.11 -17.48 -12.48
C CYS A 30 6.91 -17.90 -11.62
N ALA A 31 6.87 -19.16 -11.22
CA ALA A 31 5.77 -19.72 -10.46
C ALA A 31 6.28 -20.53 -9.26
N TRP A 32 5.55 -20.45 -8.14
CA TRP A 32 5.81 -21.27 -6.96
C TRP A 32 4.51 -21.69 -6.27
N GLU A 33 4.57 -22.77 -5.52
CA GLU A 33 3.46 -23.19 -4.67
C GLU A 33 3.35 -22.22 -3.50
N GLY A 34 2.21 -21.51 -3.38
CA GLY A 34 2.09 -20.42 -2.40
C GLY A 34 0.68 -19.90 -2.21
N SER A 35 -0.25 -20.25 -3.08
CA SER A 35 -1.65 -19.83 -2.92
C SER A 35 -2.26 -20.37 -1.64
N MET A 36 -3.15 -19.59 -1.05
CA MET A 36 -3.92 -19.96 0.12
C MET A 36 -5.36 -19.45 0.02
N GLU A 37 -6.26 -20.10 0.70
CA GLU A 37 -7.60 -19.55 0.91
C GLU A 37 -7.55 -18.54 2.05
N VAL A 38 -8.11 -17.35 1.80
CA VAL A 38 -8.26 -16.33 2.84
C VAL A 38 -9.51 -16.58 3.67
N ALA A 39 -9.53 -16.05 4.91
CA ALA A 39 -10.70 -16.13 5.76
C ALA A 39 -11.97 -15.55 5.09
N ASP A 40 -13.15 -16.07 5.43
CA ASP A 40 -14.43 -15.72 4.80
C ASP A 40 -14.71 -14.21 4.71
N PHE A 41 -14.32 -13.45 5.72
CA PHE A 41 -14.46 -11.99 5.71
C PHE A 41 -13.58 -11.30 4.65
N GLY A 42 -12.53 -11.96 4.21
CA GLY A 42 -11.62 -11.53 3.14
C GLY A 42 -11.96 -12.09 1.77
N ALA A 43 -12.95 -12.97 1.64
CA ALA A 43 -13.28 -13.66 0.39
C ALA A 43 -13.56 -12.70 -0.77
N ARG A 44 -14.16 -11.53 -0.49
CA ARG A 44 -14.41 -10.49 -1.50
C ARG A 44 -13.12 -9.94 -2.14
N VAL A 45 -12.02 -9.86 -1.38
CA VAL A 45 -10.73 -9.36 -1.89
C VAL A 45 -9.89 -10.46 -2.53
N GLY A 46 -10.35 -11.71 -2.52
CA GLY A 46 -9.83 -12.84 -3.28
C GLY A 46 -8.57 -13.52 -2.71
N ASN A 47 -8.22 -14.65 -3.32
CA ASN A 47 -7.13 -15.56 -2.92
C ASN A 47 -5.90 -15.37 -3.82
N TRP A 48 -5.53 -14.15 -4.13
CA TRP A 48 -4.38 -13.82 -4.98
C TRP A 48 -3.41 -12.87 -4.27
N ILE A 49 -2.20 -12.75 -4.81
CA ILE A 49 -1.21 -11.78 -4.35
C ILE A 49 -1.81 -10.36 -4.41
N LYS A 50 -1.81 -9.68 -3.28
CA LYS A 50 -2.39 -8.33 -3.11
C LYS A 50 -1.34 -7.23 -3.09
N SER A 51 -0.07 -7.61 -2.83
CA SER A 51 1.06 -6.69 -2.82
C SER A 51 1.40 -6.19 -4.23
N THR A 52 1.94 -4.99 -4.32
CA THR A 52 2.57 -4.48 -5.53
C THR A 52 4.06 -4.87 -5.51
N PRO A 53 4.58 -5.51 -6.56
CA PRO A 53 6.00 -5.81 -6.63
C PRO A 53 6.82 -4.53 -6.78
N THR A 54 8.03 -4.53 -6.20
CA THR A 54 8.94 -3.39 -6.30
C THR A 54 10.15 -3.76 -7.16
N PHE A 55 10.46 -2.91 -8.14
CA PHE A 55 11.65 -3.03 -8.98
C PHE A 55 12.75 -2.11 -8.48
N ASP A 56 13.94 -2.65 -8.31
CA ASP A 56 15.17 -1.88 -8.06
C ASP A 56 16.41 -2.62 -8.56
N SER A 57 17.31 -1.89 -9.22
CA SER A 57 18.65 -2.38 -9.62
C SER A 57 18.64 -3.73 -10.36
N GLY A 58 17.70 -3.91 -11.31
CA GLY A 58 17.57 -5.16 -12.10
C GLY A 58 16.91 -6.32 -11.34
N ARG A 59 16.40 -6.07 -10.14
CA ARG A 59 15.72 -7.05 -9.30
C ARG A 59 14.25 -6.70 -9.09
N LEU A 60 13.44 -7.72 -8.95
CA LEU A 60 12.02 -7.61 -8.66
C LEU A 60 11.75 -8.29 -7.32
N PHE A 61 11.18 -7.56 -6.39
CA PHE A 61 10.83 -8.03 -5.05
C PHE A 61 9.32 -8.24 -4.96
N VAL A 62 8.91 -9.44 -4.61
CA VAL A 62 7.50 -9.85 -4.63
C VAL A 62 7.13 -10.49 -3.30
N SER A 63 6.11 -9.96 -2.64
CA SER A 63 5.51 -10.59 -1.46
C SER A 63 4.44 -11.60 -1.89
N GLY A 64 4.64 -12.86 -1.54
CA GLY A 64 3.67 -13.94 -1.79
C GLY A 64 2.75 -14.16 -0.60
N MET A 65 1.59 -14.76 -0.82
CA MET A 65 0.49 -14.88 0.14
C MET A 65 0.87 -15.56 1.47
N ARG A 66 1.83 -16.48 1.46
CA ARG A 66 2.21 -17.28 2.64
C ARG A 66 3.37 -16.69 3.43
N ASP A 67 3.41 -15.39 3.58
CA ASP A 67 4.46 -14.64 4.30
C ASP A 67 5.87 -14.89 3.72
N VAL A 68 5.95 -14.87 2.38
CA VAL A 68 7.17 -15.14 1.62
C VAL A 68 7.56 -13.90 0.84
N LEU A 69 8.84 -13.52 0.90
CA LEU A 69 9.44 -12.50 0.04
C LEU A 69 10.38 -13.17 -0.97
N VAL A 70 10.13 -12.94 -2.24
CA VAL A 70 10.90 -13.51 -3.35
C VAL A 70 11.61 -12.41 -4.12
N CYS A 71 12.90 -12.58 -4.37
CA CYS A 71 13.68 -11.72 -5.25
C CYS A 71 13.94 -12.45 -6.58
N LEU A 72 13.54 -11.82 -7.67
CA LEU A 72 13.73 -12.33 -9.03
C LEU A 72 14.69 -11.43 -9.80
N ASP A 73 15.43 -11.98 -10.72
CA ASP A 73 16.08 -11.23 -11.79
C ASP A 73 15.02 -10.70 -12.76
N GLU A 74 14.94 -9.39 -12.94
CA GLU A 74 13.87 -8.78 -13.76
C GLU A 74 13.96 -9.14 -15.22
N ALA A 75 15.16 -9.39 -15.75
CA ALA A 75 15.34 -9.69 -17.17
C ALA A 75 14.93 -11.11 -17.55
N SER A 76 15.12 -12.08 -16.66
CA SER A 76 14.91 -13.51 -16.91
C SER A 76 13.77 -14.15 -16.12
N GLY A 77 13.34 -13.52 -15.01
CA GLY A 77 12.39 -14.11 -14.05
C GLY A 77 13.01 -15.19 -13.16
N SER A 78 14.33 -15.40 -13.22
CA SER A 78 15.01 -16.39 -12.39
C SER A 78 14.99 -15.96 -10.93
N GLU A 79 14.67 -16.89 -10.02
CA GLU A 79 14.72 -16.64 -8.58
C GLU A 79 16.18 -16.50 -8.14
N ILE A 80 16.49 -15.39 -7.46
CA ILE A 80 17.80 -15.09 -6.91
C ILE A 80 17.89 -15.56 -5.46
N TRP A 81 16.87 -15.19 -4.66
CA TRP A 81 16.73 -15.64 -3.28
C TRP A 81 15.26 -15.58 -2.84
N ARG A 82 14.97 -16.28 -1.77
CA ARG A 82 13.65 -16.33 -1.13
C ARG A 82 13.78 -16.32 0.39
N VAL A 83 12.86 -15.64 1.04
CA VAL A 83 12.68 -15.65 2.51
C VAL A 83 11.27 -16.13 2.81
N ASP A 84 11.14 -17.18 3.59
CA ASP A 84 9.88 -17.62 4.19
C ASP A 84 9.89 -17.16 5.65
N PHE A 85 9.20 -16.08 5.94
CA PHE A 85 9.21 -15.45 7.28
C PHE A 85 8.48 -16.30 8.29
N SER A 86 7.40 -16.98 7.89
CA SER A 86 6.68 -17.88 8.76
C SER A 86 7.57 -19.02 9.26
N LYS A 87 8.38 -19.62 8.39
CA LYS A 87 9.37 -20.62 8.81
C LYS A 87 10.53 -20.03 9.59
N ARG A 88 11.02 -18.85 9.16
CA ARG A 88 12.18 -18.20 9.79
C ARG A 88 11.91 -17.80 11.24
N TYR A 89 10.69 -17.32 11.52
CA TYR A 89 10.32 -16.79 12.84
C TYR A 89 9.34 -17.66 13.63
N GLY A 90 8.83 -18.75 13.03
CA GLY A 90 7.88 -19.64 13.67
C GLY A 90 6.48 -19.02 13.85
N THR A 91 6.10 -18.09 12.95
CA THR A 91 4.84 -17.35 13.02
C THR A 91 3.74 -18.03 12.21
N PRO A 92 2.46 -17.89 12.60
CA PRO A 92 1.35 -18.33 11.76
C PRO A 92 1.30 -17.53 10.46
N ILE A 93 0.74 -18.12 9.40
CA ILE A 93 0.47 -17.42 8.17
C ILE A 93 -0.69 -16.45 8.40
N PRO A 94 -0.58 -15.16 7.95
CA PRO A 94 -1.65 -14.19 8.11
C PRO A 94 -2.96 -14.64 7.44
N GLU A 95 -4.09 -14.46 8.11
CA GLU A 95 -5.41 -14.91 7.62
C GLU A 95 -5.81 -14.33 6.25
N LEU A 96 -5.39 -13.12 5.94
CA LEU A 96 -5.62 -12.48 4.63
C LEU A 96 -4.43 -12.62 3.68
N GLY A 97 -3.39 -13.34 4.09
CA GLY A 97 -2.12 -13.43 3.38
C GLY A 97 -1.21 -12.23 3.62
N PHE A 98 -0.03 -12.27 3.04
CA PHE A 98 0.97 -11.20 3.08
C PHE A 98 0.57 -10.07 2.14
N ILE A 99 -0.02 -9.01 2.67
CA ILE A 99 -0.57 -7.89 1.89
C ILE A 99 0.48 -6.80 1.62
N CYS A 100 1.48 -6.71 2.46
CA CYS A 100 2.51 -5.67 2.41
C CYS A 100 3.26 -5.67 1.08
N SER A 101 3.34 -4.51 0.44
CA SER A 101 4.25 -4.27 -0.68
C SER A 101 5.66 -3.99 -0.16
N PRO A 102 6.72 -4.59 -0.75
CA PRO A 102 8.09 -4.36 -0.30
C PRO A 102 8.53 -2.92 -0.55
N LEU A 103 9.10 -2.27 0.45
CA LEU A 103 9.79 -1.00 0.30
C LEU A 103 11.28 -1.27 0.09
N VAL A 104 11.85 -0.77 -1.00
CA VAL A 104 13.28 -0.94 -1.31
C VAL A 104 13.96 0.42 -1.34
N THR A 105 15.03 0.55 -0.57
CA THR A 105 15.88 1.75 -0.59
C THR A 105 17.32 1.40 -0.20
N GLY A 106 18.30 1.98 -0.90
CA GLY A 106 19.71 1.62 -0.72
C GLY A 106 19.92 0.11 -0.93
N ASP A 107 20.51 -0.54 0.05
CA ASP A 107 20.76 -1.99 0.07
C ASP A 107 19.76 -2.77 0.97
N SER A 108 18.62 -2.17 1.28
CA SER A 108 17.62 -2.72 2.20
C SER A 108 16.27 -2.92 1.55
N VAL A 109 15.58 -4.00 1.97
CA VAL A 109 14.18 -4.24 1.69
C VAL A 109 13.43 -4.32 3.02
N TYR A 110 12.39 -3.53 3.17
CA TYR A 110 11.55 -3.47 4.36
C TYR A 110 10.18 -4.03 4.07
N VAL A 111 9.70 -4.88 4.96
CA VAL A 111 8.37 -5.50 4.88
C VAL A 111 7.73 -5.58 6.27
N GLN A 112 6.41 -5.58 6.29
CA GLN A 112 5.62 -5.92 7.49
C GLN A 112 5.13 -7.36 7.33
N THR A 113 5.66 -8.27 8.14
CA THR A 113 5.34 -9.69 8.15
C THR A 113 4.11 -9.97 9.03
N ALA A 114 3.81 -11.23 9.27
CA ALA A 114 2.68 -11.66 10.10
C ALA A 114 2.66 -10.99 11.49
N ASP A 115 3.81 -10.72 12.09
CA ASP A 115 3.93 -10.28 13.47
C ASP A 115 4.97 -9.18 13.73
N SER A 116 5.62 -8.68 12.69
CA SER A 116 6.75 -7.76 12.88
C SER A 116 7.06 -6.94 11.63
N THR A 117 7.86 -5.90 11.80
CA THR A 117 8.54 -5.21 10.70
C THR A 117 9.96 -5.76 10.56
N VAL A 118 10.34 -6.11 9.35
CA VAL A 118 11.63 -6.74 9.05
C VAL A 118 12.36 -5.95 7.97
N CYS A 119 13.68 -5.78 8.17
CA CYS A 119 14.61 -5.35 7.16
C CYS A 119 15.47 -6.55 6.71
N VAL A 120 15.55 -6.77 5.42
CA VAL A 120 16.47 -7.75 4.85
C VAL A 120 17.47 -7.09 3.91
N ASP A 121 18.64 -7.69 3.77
CA ASP A 121 19.61 -7.29 2.77
C ASP A 121 19.06 -7.53 1.36
N LYS A 122 19.11 -6.50 0.53
CA LYS A 122 18.58 -6.53 -0.84
C LYS A 122 19.22 -7.59 -1.73
N TRP A 123 20.50 -7.89 -1.49
CA TRP A 123 21.30 -8.75 -2.34
C TRP A 123 21.19 -10.22 -1.96
N THR A 124 21.02 -10.51 -0.65
CA THR A 124 21.09 -11.88 -0.11
C THR A 124 19.78 -12.38 0.52
N GLY A 125 18.87 -11.49 0.93
CA GLY A 125 17.66 -11.83 1.70
C GLY A 125 17.94 -12.16 3.18
N GLU A 126 19.16 -11.92 3.66
CA GLU A 126 19.49 -12.09 5.08
C GLU A 126 18.85 -11.01 5.92
N SER A 127 18.33 -11.36 7.11
CA SER A 127 17.73 -10.38 8.01
C SER A 127 18.80 -9.49 8.61
N ARG A 128 18.63 -8.17 8.45
CA ARG A 128 19.44 -7.14 9.09
C ARG A 128 18.93 -6.81 10.49
N TRP A 129 17.61 -6.65 10.60
CA TRP A 129 16.91 -6.42 11.86
C TRP A 129 15.45 -6.83 11.78
N ARG A 130 14.82 -7.02 12.94
CA ARG A 130 13.39 -7.29 13.14
C ARG A 130 12.91 -6.44 14.31
N SER A 131 11.82 -5.73 14.14
CA SER A 131 11.29 -4.77 15.13
C SER A 131 9.77 -4.90 15.24
N LEU A 132 9.20 -4.29 16.28
CA LEU A 132 7.75 -4.28 16.55
C LEU A 132 7.15 -5.69 16.55
N VAL A 133 7.82 -6.61 17.23
CA VAL A 133 7.34 -7.99 17.34
C VAL A 133 6.08 -8.03 18.21
N GLU A 134 4.97 -8.43 17.61
CA GLU A 134 3.70 -8.61 18.33
C GLU A 134 3.58 -10.03 18.90
N ASP A 135 2.82 -10.19 20.01
CA ASP A 135 2.60 -11.48 20.62
C ASP A 135 1.74 -12.40 19.74
N GLU A 136 2.12 -13.65 19.67
CA GLU A 136 1.56 -14.94 19.21
C GLU A 136 0.32 -14.97 18.26
N LYS A 137 -0.43 -13.92 18.03
CA LYS A 137 -1.69 -14.00 17.29
C LYS A 137 -1.62 -13.72 15.80
N GLY A 138 -0.45 -13.26 15.29
CA GLY A 138 -0.18 -13.17 13.86
C GLY A 138 -1.27 -12.50 13.02
N HIS A 139 -1.85 -11.40 13.49
CA HIS A 139 -2.91 -10.72 12.72
C HIS A 139 -2.39 -10.04 11.46
N GLY A 140 -1.09 -9.87 11.35
CA GLY A 140 -0.43 -9.21 10.24
C GLY A 140 -0.76 -7.73 10.15
N SER A 141 0.12 -6.97 9.53
CA SER A 141 -0.19 -5.60 9.13
C SER A 141 -0.87 -5.60 7.76
N TYR A 142 -1.81 -4.69 7.57
CA TYR A 142 -2.50 -4.50 6.29
C TYR A 142 -1.97 -3.30 5.50
N SER A 143 -0.97 -2.60 6.02
CA SER A 143 -0.30 -1.49 5.35
C SER A 143 1.06 -1.90 4.79
N SER A 144 1.61 -1.07 3.93
CA SER A 144 2.99 -1.20 3.47
C SER A 144 3.87 -0.18 4.21
N PRO A 145 5.14 -0.48 4.50
CA PRO A 145 6.06 0.51 5.03
C PRO A 145 6.31 1.62 4.00
N ASP A 146 6.57 2.82 4.49
CA ASP A 146 7.04 3.94 3.68
C ASP A 146 8.27 4.57 4.34
N ILE A 147 9.11 5.25 3.56
CA ILE A 147 10.26 5.99 4.10
C ILE A 147 10.07 7.47 3.84
N GLN A 148 10.00 8.25 4.92
CA GLN A 148 9.75 9.67 4.85
C GLN A 148 10.70 10.43 5.79
N PRO A 149 11.10 11.66 5.43
CA PRO A 149 11.87 12.50 6.33
C PRO A 149 10.97 13.04 7.45
N VAL A 150 11.36 12.78 8.70
CA VAL A 150 10.78 13.38 9.89
C VAL A 150 11.87 14.16 10.60
N PHE A 151 11.67 15.46 10.81
CA PHE A 151 12.73 16.39 11.26
C PHE A 151 14.02 16.28 10.45
N GLY A 152 13.88 16.12 9.13
CA GLY A 152 15.01 16.03 8.19
C GLY A 152 15.79 14.70 8.23
N LYS A 153 15.34 13.70 8.98
CA LYS A 153 15.94 12.37 9.02
C LYS A 153 14.99 11.32 8.44
N PRO A 154 15.47 10.42 7.58
CA PRO A 154 14.64 9.34 7.06
C PRO A 154 14.17 8.42 8.20
N GLN A 155 12.91 8.03 8.18
CA GLN A 155 12.31 7.06 9.11
C GLN A 155 11.44 6.10 8.31
N ILE A 156 11.41 4.84 8.71
CA ILE A 156 10.46 3.86 8.20
C ILE A 156 9.16 4.04 8.97
N LEU A 157 8.12 4.46 8.26
CA LEU A 157 6.78 4.61 8.81
C LEU A 157 6.00 3.34 8.60
N VAL A 158 5.38 2.86 9.66
CA VAL A 158 4.56 1.64 9.65
C VAL A 158 3.25 1.87 10.37
N ALA A 159 2.21 1.19 9.91
CA ALA A 159 0.96 1.06 10.65
C ALA A 159 0.72 -0.40 10.98
N MET A 160 0.54 -0.67 12.25
CA MET A 160 0.12 -1.95 12.79
C MET A 160 -1.40 -1.95 13.02
N ILE A 161 -1.93 -3.02 13.57
CA ILE A 161 -3.38 -3.12 13.81
C ILE A 161 -3.88 -1.97 14.69
N SER A 162 -3.17 -1.65 15.76
CA SER A 162 -3.61 -0.66 16.75
C SER A 162 -2.67 0.53 16.91
N ASP A 163 -1.56 0.55 16.20
CA ASP A 163 -0.50 1.52 16.44
C ASP A 163 0.10 2.01 15.12
N ILE A 164 0.66 3.21 15.14
CA ILE A 164 1.59 3.70 14.12
C ILE A 164 2.95 3.93 14.75
N ALA A 165 4.00 3.73 13.99
CA ALA A 165 5.35 3.94 14.50
C ALA A 165 6.30 4.48 13.41
N GLY A 166 7.36 5.15 13.87
CA GLY A 166 8.53 5.48 13.06
C GLY A 166 9.75 4.73 13.57
N LEU A 167 10.44 4.05 12.66
CA LEU A 167 11.63 3.25 12.95
C LEU A 167 12.87 3.86 12.35
N ASP A 168 14.01 3.66 12.99
CA ASP A 168 15.31 3.93 12.41
C ASP A 168 15.57 2.93 11.27
N PRO A 169 15.88 3.38 10.04
CA PRO A 169 16.11 2.49 8.91
C PRO A 169 17.31 1.55 9.09
N ASP A 170 18.33 1.97 9.85
CA ASP A 170 19.60 1.25 9.94
C ASP A 170 19.53 0.07 10.90
N ASN A 171 18.80 0.21 12.03
CA ASN A 171 18.82 -0.78 13.11
C ASN A 171 17.43 -1.24 13.59
N GLY A 172 16.34 -0.60 13.10
CA GLY A 172 14.97 -0.92 13.47
C GLY A 172 14.52 -0.40 14.84
N ASP A 173 15.31 0.48 15.48
CA ASP A 173 14.92 1.08 16.75
C ASP A 173 13.64 1.88 16.60
N VAL A 174 12.72 1.72 17.55
CA VAL A 174 11.45 2.48 17.59
C VAL A 174 11.77 3.91 18.05
N LEU A 175 11.70 4.85 17.13
CA LEU A 175 11.95 6.27 17.40
C LEU A 175 10.74 6.93 18.08
N TRP A 176 9.54 6.50 17.72
CA TRP A 176 8.26 6.89 18.32
C TRP A 176 7.20 5.88 17.96
N SER A 177 6.17 5.80 18.78
CA SER A 177 4.93 5.05 18.48
C SER A 177 3.74 5.76 19.09
N GLU A 178 2.58 5.57 18.49
CA GLU A 178 1.31 6.10 18.97
C GLU A 178 0.21 5.06 18.81
N ARG A 179 -0.49 4.80 19.91
CA ARG A 179 -1.64 3.92 19.90
C ARG A 179 -2.85 4.66 19.35
N LEU A 180 -3.48 4.05 18.35
CA LEU A 180 -4.67 4.59 17.72
C LEU A 180 -5.93 4.19 18.49
N ASP A 181 -6.91 5.09 18.55
CA ASP A 181 -8.24 4.79 19.10
C ASP A 181 -8.99 3.84 18.14
N SER A 182 -8.50 2.62 18.01
CA SER A 182 -9.06 1.60 17.12
C SER A 182 -9.66 0.48 17.97
N ILE A 183 -10.96 0.26 17.84
CA ILE A 183 -11.64 -0.91 18.40
C ILE A 183 -11.78 -1.92 17.26
N ASP A 184 -11.09 -3.03 17.36
CA ASP A 184 -11.24 -4.30 16.61
C ASP A 184 -10.88 -4.39 15.12
N GLN A 185 -10.44 -3.36 14.39
CA GLN A 185 -10.29 -3.54 12.93
C GLN A 185 -9.11 -2.83 12.26
N GLY A 186 -8.07 -2.52 12.96
CA GLY A 186 -6.78 -2.20 12.36
C GLY A 186 -6.65 -0.92 11.55
N CYS A 187 -5.45 -0.43 11.50
CA CYS A 187 -5.02 0.56 10.52
C CYS A 187 -4.63 -0.18 9.22
N ILE A 188 -5.29 0.14 8.12
CA ILE A 188 -4.98 -0.44 6.79
C ILE A 188 -4.15 0.55 5.98
N LEU A 189 -4.26 1.82 6.31
CA LEU A 189 -3.66 2.91 5.57
C LEU A 189 -2.18 3.07 5.96
N THR A 190 -1.31 3.09 4.98
CA THR A 190 0.07 3.56 5.19
C THR A 190 0.04 5.01 5.70
N PRO A 191 0.70 5.32 6.83
CA PRO A 191 0.73 6.67 7.37
C PRO A 191 1.30 7.68 6.38
N VAL A 192 0.72 8.86 6.31
CA VAL A 192 1.15 9.91 5.38
C VAL A 192 1.79 11.06 6.16
N VAL A 193 3.01 11.45 5.78
CA VAL A 193 3.69 12.60 6.37
C VAL A 193 3.21 13.91 5.73
N TYR A 194 2.89 14.86 6.56
CA TYR A 194 2.64 16.25 6.17
C TYR A 194 3.38 17.18 7.11
N LYS A 195 4.44 17.83 6.63
CA LYS A 195 5.39 18.56 7.49
C LYS A 195 5.95 17.61 8.56
N ASP A 196 5.96 17.99 9.83
CA ASP A 196 6.33 17.09 10.94
C ASP A 196 5.10 16.46 11.63
N GLN A 197 4.07 16.15 10.86
CA GLN A 197 2.83 15.52 11.32
C GLN A 197 2.52 14.26 10.51
N ILE A 198 1.84 13.32 11.14
CA ILE A 198 1.45 12.05 10.56
C ILE A 198 -0.07 11.98 10.45
N PHE A 199 -0.57 11.87 9.23
CA PHE A 199 -1.97 11.55 8.98
C PHE A 199 -2.17 10.04 8.92
N THR A 200 -3.22 9.56 9.56
CA THR A 200 -3.70 8.18 9.42
C THR A 200 -5.20 8.08 9.61
N SER A 201 -5.77 6.95 9.20
CA SER A 201 -7.19 6.64 9.37
C SER A 201 -7.35 5.19 9.77
N THR A 202 -8.27 4.92 10.68
CA THR A 202 -8.63 3.56 11.07
C THR A 202 -9.95 3.13 10.44
N ARG A 203 -10.07 1.85 10.11
CA ARG A 203 -11.28 1.29 9.48
C ARG A 203 -12.56 1.51 10.29
N ALA A 204 -12.45 1.54 11.60
CA ALA A 204 -13.61 1.52 12.48
C ALA A 204 -14.08 2.89 12.93
N SER A 205 -13.21 3.93 12.91
CA SER A 205 -13.59 5.13 13.64
C SER A 205 -13.32 6.45 12.96
N ARG A 206 -12.09 6.83 12.65
CA ARG A 206 -11.79 8.25 12.34
C ARG A 206 -10.46 8.43 11.63
N SER A 207 -10.35 9.54 10.90
CA SER A 207 -9.08 10.09 10.44
C SER A 207 -8.50 11.04 11.49
N GLY A 208 -7.19 11.04 11.65
CA GLY A 208 -6.51 11.90 12.62
C GLY A 208 -5.14 12.37 12.14
N MET A 209 -4.71 13.49 12.68
CA MET A 209 -3.39 14.05 12.52
C MET A 209 -2.65 14.01 13.85
N TYR A 210 -1.41 13.58 13.80
CA TYR A 210 -0.54 13.41 14.95
C TYR A 210 0.74 14.22 14.75
N LYS A 211 0.96 15.22 15.58
CA LYS A 211 2.16 16.06 15.55
C LYS A 211 3.27 15.38 16.31
N LEU A 212 4.41 15.26 15.65
CA LEU A 212 5.64 14.86 16.30
C LEU A 212 6.33 16.08 16.94
N SER A 213 6.90 15.89 18.11
CA SER A 213 7.68 16.90 18.82
C SER A 213 8.97 16.30 19.32
N LYS A 214 10.04 17.10 19.32
CA LYS A 214 11.35 16.66 19.81
C LYS A 214 11.66 17.39 21.11
N ALA A 215 11.78 16.65 22.21
CA ALA A 215 12.15 17.19 23.52
C ALA A 215 13.19 16.30 24.18
N ALA A 216 14.28 16.87 24.66
CA ALA A 216 15.36 16.17 25.37
C ALA A 216 15.89 14.90 24.67
N GLY A 217 15.87 14.90 23.32
CA GLY A 217 16.35 13.75 22.53
C GLY A 217 15.30 12.68 22.22
N HIS A 218 14.12 12.77 22.80
CA HIS A 218 13.01 11.86 22.55
C HIS A 218 11.97 12.49 21.62
N LEU A 219 11.30 11.66 20.82
CA LEU A 219 10.16 12.06 20.02
C LEU A 219 8.88 11.77 20.78
N GLY A 220 8.08 12.81 21.01
CA GLY A 220 6.73 12.71 21.54
C GLY A 220 5.71 12.82 20.42
N VAL A 221 4.55 12.19 20.59
CA VAL A 221 3.43 12.23 19.66
C VAL A 221 2.24 12.88 20.34
N THR A 222 1.54 13.78 19.65
CA THR A 222 0.33 14.44 20.17
C THR A 222 -0.71 14.55 19.07
N LYS A 223 -1.90 14.02 19.30
CA LYS A 223 -3.04 14.18 18.37
C LYS A 223 -3.43 15.65 18.29
N THR A 224 -3.36 16.24 17.09
CA THR A 224 -3.72 17.65 16.86
C THR A 224 -5.18 17.82 16.51
N TRP A 225 -5.72 16.93 15.69
CA TRP A 225 -7.14 16.90 15.37
C TRP A 225 -7.62 15.48 15.04
N GLN A 226 -8.92 15.31 15.06
CA GLN A 226 -9.60 14.08 14.66
C GLN A 226 -10.90 14.44 13.93
N ASN A 227 -11.17 13.73 12.81
CA ASN A 227 -12.35 13.93 11.99
C ASN A 227 -13.13 12.62 11.84
N LYS A 228 -14.46 12.73 11.61
CA LYS A 228 -15.35 11.56 11.39
C LYS A 228 -15.17 10.91 10.02
N ALA A 229 -14.44 11.52 9.09
CA ALA A 229 -14.11 10.94 7.80
C ALA A 229 -13.39 9.61 8.03
N THR A 230 -13.93 8.53 7.49
CA THR A 230 -13.37 7.19 7.63
C THR A 230 -12.90 6.73 6.26
N VAL A 231 -11.60 6.52 6.13
CA VAL A 231 -10.98 5.89 4.96
C VAL A 231 -10.91 4.39 5.22
N TYR A 232 -11.12 3.58 4.18
CA TYR A 232 -11.09 2.13 4.34
C TYR A 232 -9.75 1.54 3.88
N MET A 233 -9.55 1.40 2.57
CA MET A 233 -8.35 0.78 2.00
C MET A 233 -7.67 1.67 0.96
N SER A 234 -8.32 2.75 0.57
CA SER A 234 -7.88 3.61 -0.54
C SER A 234 -6.77 4.56 -0.08
N PRO A 235 -5.56 4.49 -0.64
CA PRO A 235 -4.51 5.43 -0.30
C PRO A 235 -4.93 6.87 -0.63
N PRO A 236 -4.70 7.83 0.28
CA PRO A 236 -5.04 9.22 0.05
C PRO A 236 -4.01 9.91 -0.86
N ILE A 237 -4.40 11.06 -1.40
CA ILE A 237 -3.50 11.98 -2.10
C ILE A 237 -3.37 13.27 -1.31
N VAL A 238 -2.15 13.70 -1.02
CA VAL A 238 -1.85 15.01 -0.40
C VAL A 238 -1.41 15.99 -1.47
N LEU A 239 -2.13 17.09 -1.61
CA LEU A 239 -1.80 18.19 -2.51
C LEU A 239 -2.24 19.53 -1.90
N ASN A 240 -1.35 20.54 -1.92
CA ASN A 240 -1.67 21.93 -1.53
C ASN A 240 -2.35 22.04 -0.16
N ASP A 241 -1.75 21.47 0.89
CA ASP A 241 -2.26 21.47 2.26
C ASP A 241 -3.65 20.82 2.45
N CYS A 242 -4.09 20.06 1.44
CA CYS A 242 -5.32 19.27 1.47
C CYS A 242 -5.02 17.79 1.28
N ILE A 243 -5.89 16.95 1.85
CA ILE A 243 -5.89 15.52 1.62
C ILE A 243 -7.18 15.09 0.93
N TYR A 244 -7.02 14.38 -0.17
CA TYR A 244 -8.10 13.83 -0.98
C TYR A 244 -8.27 12.37 -0.64
N LEU A 245 -9.48 12.00 -0.24
CA LEU A 245 -9.81 10.72 0.37
C LEU A 245 -10.91 10.03 -0.44
N HIS A 246 -10.84 8.70 -0.52
CA HIS A 246 -12.00 7.88 -0.80
C HIS A 246 -12.54 7.31 0.52
N LEU A 247 -13.75 7.73 0.88
CA LEU A 247 -14.36 7.39 2.15
C LEU A 247 -15.01 5.98 2.13
N LYS A 248 -15.17 5.39 3.29
CA LYS A 248 -15.96 4.16 3.49
C LYS A 248 -17.40 4.28 2.99
N SER A 249 -17.93 5.51 2.88
CA SER A 249 -19.22 5.82 2.26
C SER A 249 -19.19 5.79 0.73
N SER A 250 -18.11 5.33 0.11
CA SER A 250 -17.90 5.29 -1.35
C SER A 250 -17.88 6.68 -2.02
N ARG A 251 -17.53 7.73 -1.29
CA ARG A 251 -17.48 9.10 -1.78
C ARG A 251 -16.07 9.66 -1.73
N MET A 252 -15.79 10.57 -2.64
CA MET A 252 -14.58 11.38 -2.56
C MET A 252 -14.78 12.51 -1.57
N ALA A 253 -13.74 12.85 -0.82
CA ALA A 253 -13.72 13.97 0.12
C ALA A 253 -12.40 14.72 0.08
N CYS A 254 -12.43 15.97 0.48
CA CYS A 254 -11.25 16.80 0.71
C CYS A 254 -11.29 17.33 2.14
N LEU A 255 -10.19 17.12 2.87
CA LEU A 255 -9.99 17.74 4.19
C LEU A 255 -8.80 18.70 4.13
N ASN A 256 -8.87 19.77 4.89
CA ASN A 256 -7.72 20.60 5.20
C ASN A 256 -6.80 19.83 6.17
N LEU A 257 -5.53 19.66 5.82
CA LEU A 257 -4.57 18.88 6.63
C LEU A 257 -4.19 19.57 7.95
N GLU A 258 -4.25 20.89 8.02
CA GLU A 258 -3.87 21.62 9.22
C GLU A 258 -4.96 21.62 10.28
N THR A 259 -6.23 21.75 9.85
CA THR A 259 -7.38 21.86 10.76
C THR A 259 -8.21 20.60 10.89
N GLY A 260 -8.12 19.68 9.92
CA GLY A 260 -8.97 18.50 9.82
C GLY A 260 -10.41 18.81 9.35
N GLU A 261 -10.69 20.04 8.95
CA GLU A 261 -12.02 20.44 8.47
C GLU A 261 -12.30 19.85 7.09
N GLU A 262 -13.51 19.29 6.95
CA GLU A 262 -14.02 18.85 5.66
C GLU A 262 -14.33 20.06 4.78
N GLN A 263 -13.67 20.13 3.62
CA GLN A 263 -13.90 21.18 2.64
C GLN A 263 -15.09 20.82 1.74
N TRP A 264 -15.15 19.58 1.33
CA TRP A 264 -16.26 19.02 0.57
C TRP A 264 -16.28 17.49 0.60
N THR A 265 -17.46 16.93 0.36
CA THR A 265 -17.69 15.51 0.05
C THR A 265 -18.51 15.41 -1.23
N SER A 266 -18.10 14.54 -2.16
CA SER A 266 -18.80 14.37 -3.45
C SER A 266 -20.20 13.78 -3.25
N THR A 267 -21.11 14.12 -4.14
CA THR A 267 -22.45 13.48 -4.20
C THR A 267 -22.43 12.15 -4.93
N LYS A 268 -21.48 12.00 -5.88
CA LYS A 268 -21.33 10.77 -6.68
C LYS A 268 -20.58 9.70 -5.88
N SER A 269 -21.08 8.46 -5.95
CA SER A 269 -20.38 7.27 -5.45
C SER A 269 -19.25 6.86 -6.42
N MET A 270 -18.16 6.35 -5.88
CA MET A 270 -16.99 5.83 -6.62
C MET A 270 -16.69 4.37 -6.25
N GLY A 271 -17.75 3.56 -6.09
CA GLY A 271 -17.61 2.16 -5.74
C GLY A 271 -17.11 1.92 -4.31
N TYR A 272 -16.86 0.68 -3.99
CA TYR A 272 -16.43 0.24 -2.66
C TYR A 272 -14.94 0.52 -2.38
N TYR A 273 -14.12 0.47 -3.41
CA TYR A 273 -12.69 0.75 -3.38
C TYR A 273 -12.32 1.68 -4.55
N CYS A 274 -11.39 2.57 -4.31
CA CYS A 274 -10.87 3.46 -5.31
C CYS A 274 -9.38 3.70 -5.08
N SER A 275 -8.58 3.50 -6.09
CA SER A 275 -7.15 3.86 -6.06
C SER A 275 -6.91 5.15 -6.84
N MET A 276 -5.96 5.95 -6.38
CA MET A 276 -5.71 7.28 -6.93
C MET A 276 -4.23 7.47 -7.23
N VAL A 277 -3.96 8.20 -8.32
CA VAL A 277 -2.64 8.76 -8.64
C VAL A 277 -2.78 10.22 -9.00
N SER A 278 -1.74 11.03 -8.80
CA SER A 278 -1.79 12.46 -9.07
C SER A 278 -0.62 12.93 -9.93
N HIS A 279 -0.88 13.97 -10.71
CA HIS A 279 0.14 14.73 -11.43
C HIS A 279 -0.27 16.20 -11.49
N GLY A 280 0.58 17.09 -10.97
CA GLY A 280 0.23 18.50 -10.80
C GLY A 280 -1.05 18.67 -9.98
N ASP A 281 -2.02 19.40 -10.51
CA ASP A 281 -3.33 19.64 -9.91
C ASP A 281 -4.40 18.61 -10.35
N ARG A 282 -4.00 17.50 -10.96
CA ARG A 282 -4.91 16.45 -11.45
C ARG A 282 -4.82 15.20 -10.61
N ILE A 283 -5.97 14.63 -10.29
CA ILE A 283 -6.09 13.33 -9.65
C ILE A 283 -6.86 12.40 -10.58
N LEU A 284 -6.25 11.26 -10.90
CA LEU A 284 -6.86 10.17 -11.63
C LEU A 284 -7.25 9.08 -10.63
N ALA A 285 -8.53 8.77 -10.55
CA ALA A 285 -9.12 7.82 -9.63
C ALA A 285 -9.74 6.65 -10.38
N LEU A 286 -9.41 5.42 -10.01
CA LEU A 286 -9.97 4.18 -10.55
C LEU A 286 -10.77 3.47 -9.49
N SER A 287 -12.09 3.35 -9.70
CA SER A 287 -12.96 2.59 -8.79
C SER A 287 -12.85 1.08 -9.06
N ASN A 288 -13.19 0.26 -8.05
CA ASN A 288 -13.29 -1.19 -8.22
C ASN A 288 -14.38 -1.62 -9.24
N GLU A 289 -15.27 -0.71 -9.60
CA GLU A 289 -16.30 -0.95 -10.61
C GLU A 289 -15.83 -0.63 -12.03
N GLY A 290 -14.55 -0.33 -12.25
CA GLY A 290 -13.99 -0.03 -13.57
C GLY A 290 -14.33 1.37 -14.08
N GLU A 291 -14.71 2.30 -13.21
CA GLU A 291 -14.86 3.70 -13.56
C GLU A 291 -13.56 4.45 -13.34
N LEU A 292 -13.07 5.12 -14.35
CA LEU A 292 -11.93 6.00 -14.33
C LEU A 292 -12.42 7.45 -14.28
N LEU A 293 -12.09 8.17 -13.22
CA LEU A 293 -12.47 9.56 -13.01
C LEU A 293 -11.22 10.44 -12.98
N LEU A 294 -11.22 11.50 -13.76
CA LEU A 294 -10.24 12.58 -13.69
C LEU A 294 -10.90 13.79 -13.04
N PHE A 295 -10.31 14.33 -11.98
CA PHE A 295 -10.79 15.54 -11.34
C PHE A 295 -9.63 16.46 -10.93
N ARG A 296 -9.93 17.74 -10.76
CA ARG A 296 -8.96 18.72 -10.27
C ARG A 296 -8.88 18.70 -8.75
N ALA A 297 -7.67 18.73 -8.22
CA ALA A 297 -7.41 18.95 -6.82
C ALA A 297 -7.74 20.42 -6.45
N SER A 298 -8.91 20.64 -5.88
CA SER A 298 -9.39 21.93 -5.40
C SER A 298 -9.92 21.80 -3.98
N PRO A 299 -9.58 22.71 -3.07
CA PRO A 299 -10.19 22.77 -1.74
C PRO A 299 -11.61 23.32 -1.75
N GLU A 300 -12.00 24.03 -2.80
CA GLU A 300 -13.27 24.77 -2.85
C GLU A 300 -14.47 23.87 -3.16
N ARG A 301 -14.28 22.88 -4.00
CA ARG A 301 -15.32 21.95 -4.45
C ARG A 301 -14.76 20.71 -5.13
N PHE A 302 -15.58 19.69 -5.21
CA PHE A 302 -15.34 18.56 -6.12
C PHE A 302 -15.48 19.03 -7.57
N ASP A 303 -14.39 18.96 -8.35
CA ASP A 303 -14.29 19.50 -9.73
C ASP A 303 -13.96 18.39 -10.73
N PRO A 304 -14.93 17.53 -11.11
CA PRO A 304 -14.72 16.47 -12.09
C PRO A 304 -14.49 17.05 -13.48
N LEU A 305 -13.48 16.52 -14.18
CA LEU A 305 -13.09 16.94 -15.52
C LEU A 305 -13.52 15.95 -16.59
N ASP A 306 -13.38 14.65 -16.33
CA ASP A 306 -13.78 13.57 -17.23
C ASP A 306 -14.08 12.29 -16.41
N SER A 307 -14.96 11.44 -16.94
CA SER A 307 -15.29 10.16 -16.33
C SER A 307 -15.59 9.15 -17.41
N ARG A 308 -14.99 7.95 -17.33
CA ARG A 308 -15.13 6.89 -18.30
C ARG A 308 -15.27 5.53 -17.65
N LYS A 309 -16.22 4.75 -18.08
CA LYS A 309 -16.26 3.31 -17.82
C LYS A 309 -15.23 2.65 -18.71
N ILE A 310 -14.19 2.06 -18.14
CA ILE A 310 -13.07 1.44 -18.87
C ILE A 310 -13.01 -0.07 -18.72
N SER A 311 -13.72 -0.63 -17.76
CA SER A 311 -13.82 -2.08 -17.55
C SER A 311 -15.21 -2.48 -17.06
N GLU A 312 -15.72 -3.58 -17.57
CA GLU A 312 -16.91 -4.25 -17.03
C GLU A 312 -16.58 -5.27 -15.94
N SER A 313 -15.30 -5.57 -15.78
CA SER A 313 -14.75 -6.42 -14.73
C SER A 313 -14.25 -5.58 -13.55
N GLU A 314 -14.21 -6.17 -12.37
CA GLU A 314 -13.67 -5.47 -11.19
C GLU A 314 -12.19 -5.12 -11.36
N THR A 315 -11.81 -3.94 -10.85
CA THR A 315 -10.48 -3.34 -10.89
C THR A 315 -10.01 -3.01 -9.48
N TRP A 316 -9.16 -3.87 -8.90
CA TRP A 316 -8.65 -3.72 -7.53
C TRP A 316 -7.21 -3.19 -7.45
N GLY A 317 -6.48 -3.27 -8.56
CA GLY A 317 -5.10 -2.79 -8.65
C GLY A 317 -5.02 -1.28 -8.81
N HIS A 318 -3.90 -0.70 -8.35
CA HIS A 318 -3.61 0.70 -8.62
C HIS A 318 -3.42 0.94 -10.12
N PRO A 319 -3.95 2.05 -10.68
CA PRO A 319 -3.65 2.44 -12.05
C PRO A 319 -2.15 2.77 -12.16
N THR A 320 -1.47 2.20 -13.15
CA THR A 320 -0.06 2.47 -13.38
C THR A 320 0.10 3.37 -14.60
N VAL A 321 0.67 4.55 -14.38
CA VAL A 321 0.97 5.52 -15.44
C VAL A 321 2.46 5.47 -15.77
N ALA A 322 2.78 5.22 -17.05
CA ALA A 322 4.15 5.18 -17.55
C ALA A 322 4.27 5.92 -18.88
N GLY A 323 4.76 7.16 -18.85
CA GLY A 323 4.78 8.04 -20.03
C GLY A 323 3.37 8.33 -20.52
N SER A 324 3.07 8.01 -21.79
CA SER A 324 1.74 8.15 -22.39
C SER A 324 0.85 6.91 -22.23
N SER A 325 1.25 5.93 -21.42
CA SER A 325 0.52 4.69 -21.24
C SER A 325 -0.09 4.59 -19.83
N LEU A 326 -1.32 4.07 -19.77
CA LEU A 326 -2.03 3.71 -18.55
C LEU A 326 -2.29 2.20 -18.57
N TYR A 327 -1.88 1.51 -17.52
CA TYR A 327 -2.12 0.08 -17.34
C TYR A 327 -3.12 -0.14 -16.21
N ILE A 328 -4.14 -0.95 -16.49
CA ILE A 328 -5.21 -1.26 -15.56
C ILE A 328 -5.28 -2.77 -15.37
N ARG A 329 -5.22 -3.21 -14.12
CA ARG A 329 -5.43 -4.61 -13.74
C ARG A 329 -6.91 -4.87 -13.51
N GLU A 330 -7.48 -5.77 -14.28
CA GLU A 330 -8.80 -6.35 -14.12
C GLU A 330 -8.70 -7.75 -13.47
N LEU A 331 -9.81 -8.37 -13.08
CA LEU A 331 -9.76 -9.71 -12.47
C LEU A 331 -9.04 -10.74 -13.34
N ASN A 332 -9.30 -10.74 -14.64
CA ASN A 332 -8.79 -11.75 -15.56
C ASN A 332 -7.97 -11.17 -16.72
N ALA A 333 -7.67 -9.88 -16.68
CA ALA A 333 -6.96 -9.21 -17.76
C ALA A 333 -6.08 -8.07 -17.23
N ILE A 334 -5.17 -7.62 -18.06
CA ILE A 334 -4.51 -6.33 -17.94
C ILE A 334 -4.73 -5.57 -19.24
N SER A 335 -5.23 -4.34 -19.12
CA SER A 335 -5.50 -3.47 -20.25
C SER A 335 -4.50 -2.33 -20.30
N ALA A 336 -4.02 -2.02 -21.51
CA ALA A 336 -3.13 -0.89 -21.76
C ALA A 336 -3.87 0.17 -22.60
N TYR A 337 -3.88 1.40 -22.11
CA TYR A 337 -4.45 2.55 -22.78
C TYR A 337 -3.36 3.54 -23.08
N GLN A 338 -3.50 4.25 -24.19
CA GLN A 338 -2.64 5.37 -24.54
C GLN A 338 -3.47 6.64 -24.69
N TRP A 339 -3.04 7.70 -24.05
CA TRP A 339 -3.56 9.03 -24.34
C TRP A 339 -2.67 9.74 -25.36
N LYS A 340 -3.33 10.44 -26.25
CA LYS A 340 -2.69 11.25 -27.29
C LYS A 340 -2.46 12.66 -26.78
#